data_3e99459c3737a6487cef910b863c75fd
#
_entry.id   3e99459c3737a6487cef910b863c75fd
#
_cell.length_a   1.000
_cell.length_b   1.000
_cell.length_c   1.000
_cell.angle_alpha   90.00
_cell.angle_beta   90.00
_cell.angle_gamma   90.00
#
_symmetry.space_group_name_H-M   'P 1'
#
loop_
_entity.id
_entity.type
_entity.pdbx_description
1 polymer ?
#
loop_
_entity_poly.entity_id
_entity_poly.type
_entity_poly.pdbx_seq_one_letter_code
_entity_poly.pdbx_strand_id
1 'polypeptide(L)'
;MTLRELLYDYGGGTRSGRPIRAVQVGGPLGAYWPPSKFDTPLDYEAFAAGGGMLGHGGIVVFDDTVDMAAQARYAMEFCAIESCGKCTPCRIGSTRGVEVIDRLVAGDRAALQQTLLRDLCATMLNGSLCALGGLTPYPVLSALDYFPEDFSKQMALRAAKR
;
A
#
# COMPACT_ATOMS: atom_id res chain seq x y z
N MET A 1 7.81 -18.18 -14.90
CA MET A 1 8.49 -16.87 -14.76
C MET A 1 8.15 -16.29 -13.39
N THR A 2 9.14 -15.81 -12.66
CA THR A 2 8.95 -15.11 -11.38
C THR A 2 8.79 -13.60 -11.60
N LEU A 3 8.28 -12.90 -10.58
CA LEU A 3 8.25 -11.44 -10.59
C LEU A 3 9.67 -10.86 -10.72
N ARG A 4 10.68 -11.47 -10.08
CA ARG A 4 12.09 -11.06 -10.17
C ARG A 4 12.61 -11.08 -11.60
N GLU A 5 12.43 -12.18 -12.32
CA GLU A 5 12.83 -12.32 -13.72
C GLU A 5 12.17 -11.22 -14.58
N LEU A 6 10.86 -10.99 -14.38
CA LEU A 6 10.17 -9.94 -15.11
C LEU A 6 10.76 -8.54 -14.83
N LEU A 7 11.05 -8.23 -13.55
CA LEU A 7 11.52 -6.90 -13.15
C LEU A 7 12.94 -6.60 -13.64
N TYR A 8 13.84 -7.59 -13.60
CA TYR A 8 15.26 -7.36 -13.88
C TYR A 8 15.66 -7.80 -15.27
N ASP A 9 15.27 -9.02 -15.69
CA ASP A 9 15.74 -9.57 -16.97
C ASP A 9 14.98 -8.97 -18.16
N TYR A 10 13.70 -8.68 -17.98
CA TYR A 10 12.86 -8.10 -19.03
C TYR A 10 12.65 -6.58 -18.83
N GLY A 11 12.41 -6.14 -17.60
CA GLY A 11 12.11 -4.75 -17.29
C GLY A 11 13.34 -3.85 -17.08
N GLY A 12 14.52 -4.44 -16.84
CA GLY A 12 15.76 -3.71 -16.63
C GLY A 12 15.86 -2.94 -15.31
N GLY A 13 14.98 -3.25 -14.33
CA GLY A 13 15.01 -2.63 -13.01
C GLY A 13 14.29 -1.29 -12.94
N THR A 14 14.87 -0.31 -12.23
CA THR A 14 14.33 1.05 -12.11
C THR A 14 14.85 1.97 -13.20
N ARG A 15 14.04 2.93 -13.62
CA ARG A 15 14.47 3.97 -14.59
C ARG A 15 15.66 4.81 -14.07
N SER A 16 15.75 4.98 -12.75
CA SER A 16 16.84 5.74 -12.11
C SER A 16 18.15 4.97 -11.96
N GLY A 17 18.15 3.65 -12.22
CA GLY A 17 19.27 2.74 -11.94
C GLY A 17 19.46 2.44 -10.45
N ARG A 18 18.61 2.97 -9.57
CA ARG A 18 18.66 2.73 -8.13
C ARG A 18 18.02 1.36 -7.80
N PRO A 19 18.32 0.77 -6.63
CA PRO A 19 17.69 -0.48 -6.20
C PRO A 19 16.15 -0.37 -6.15
N ILE A 20 15.47 -1.46 -6.54
CA ILE A 20 14.02 -1.57 -6.37
C ILE A 20 13.72 -1.73 -4.87
N ARG A 21 12.96 -0.82 -4.31
CA ARG A 21 12.47 -0.90 -2.93
C ARG A 21 11.16 -1.67 -2.82
N ALA A 22 10.24 -1.40 -3.74
CA ALA A 22 8.92 -2.00 -3.75
C ALA A 22 8.39 -2.12 -5.17
N VAL A 23 7.43 -3.02 -5.35
CA VAL A 23 6.60 -3.07 -6.56
C VAL A 23 5.14 -3.12 -6.16
N GLN A 24 4.28 -2.50 -6.97
CA GLN A 24 2.83 -2.66 -6.89
C GLN A 24 2.37 -3.47 -8.10
N VAL A 25 1.64 -4.56 -7.86
CA VAL A 25 1.12 -5.43 -8.92
C VAL A 25 -0.40 -5.49 -8.82
N GLY A 26 -1.07 -5.39 -9.96
CA GLY A 26 -2.52 -5.52 -10.07
C GLY A 26 -3.29 -4.21 -10.20
N GLY A 27 -2.59 -3.10 -10.36
CA GLY A 27 -3.16 -1.76 -10.51
C GLY A 27 -3.13 -0.92 -9.23
N PRO A 28 -3.84 0.23 -9.18
CA PRO A 28 -3.74 1.20 -8.07
C PRO A 28 -4.12 0.64 -6.69
N LEU A 29 -4.89 -0.43 -6.65
CA LEU A 29 -5.32 -1.10 -5.41
C LEU A 29 -4.55 -2.40 -5.14
N GLY A 30 -3.48 -2.67 -5.89
CA GLY A 30 -2.57 -3.79 -5.65
C GLY A 30 -1.71 -3.59 -4.42
N ALA A 31 -1.32 -4.69 -3.77
CA ALA A 31 -0.39 -4.65 -2.64
C ALA A 31 1.01 -4.17 -3.05
N TYR A 32 1.70 -3.48 -2.14
CA TYR A 32 3.12 -3.17 -2.29
C TYR A 32 3.96 -4.33 -1.76
N TRP A 33 4.80 -4.89 -2.61
CA TRP A 33 5.65 -6.01 -2.26
C TRP A 33 7.13 -5.60 -2.19
N PRO A 34 7.83 -6.01 -1.10
CA PRO A 34 9.27 -5.80 -0.95
C PRO A 34 10.07 -6.83 -1.77
N PRO A 35 11.39 -6.63 -1.95
CA PRO A 35 12.26 -7.55 -2.69
C PRO A 35 12.22 -9.01 -2.21
N SER A 36 11.89 -9.26 -0.94
CA SER A 36 11.73 -10.61 -0.37
C SER A 36 10.58 -11.41 -0.98
N LYS A 37 9.66 -10.74 -1.70
CA LYS A 37 8.52 -11.37 -2.39
C LYS A 37 8.74 -11.56 -3.90
N PHE A 38 9.86 -11.13 -4.45
CA PHE A 38 10.06 -11.11 -5.90
C PHE A 38 10.23 -12.51 -6.53
N ASP A 39 10.53 -13.53 -5.74
CA ASP A 39 10.66 -14.90 -6.26
C ASP A 39 9.30 -15.62 -6.42
N THR A 40 8.19 -14.91 -6.15
CA THR A 40 6.83 -15.40 -6.37
C THR A 40 6.56 -15.58 -7.87
N PRO A 41 6.04 -16.75 -8.30
CA PRO A 41 5.60 -16.96 -9.66
C PRO A 41 4.52 -15.97 -10.08
N LEU A 42 4.53 -15.58 -11.36
CA LEU A 42 3.50 -14.70 -11.94
C LEU A 42 2.25 -15.51 -12.27
N ASP A 43 1.54 -15.92 -11.25
CA ASP A 43 0.23 -16.58 -11.37
C ASP A 43 -0.73 -16.08 -10.28
N TYR A 44 -2.02 -16.28 -10.50
CA TYR A 44 -3.08 -15.73 -9.64
C TYR A 44 -3.06 -16.34 -8.24
N GLU A 45 -2.84 -17.67 -8.16
CA GLU A 45 -2.87 -18.42 -6.91
C GLU A 45 -1.67 -18.06 -6.02
N ALA A 46 -0.47 -17.99 -6.60
CA ALA A 46 0.74 -17.60 -5.87
C ALA A 46 0.67 -16.17 -5.35
N PHE A 47 0.14 -15.22 -6.14
CA PHE A 47 -0.07 -13.86 -5.70
C PHE A 47 -1.11 -13.75 -4.59
N ALA A 48 -2.25 -14.46 -4.72
CA ALA A 48 -3.27 -14.50 -3.68
C ALA A 48 -2.73 -15.10 -2.37
N ALA A 49 -2.00 -16.20 -2.44
CA ALA A 49 -1.36 -16.83 -1.28
C ALA A 49 -0.31 -15.92 -0.63
N GLY A 50 0.35 -15.06 -1.44
CA GLY A 50 1.31 -14.06 -0.97
C GLY A 50 0.69 -12.82 -0.35
N GLY A 51 -0.64 -12.69 -0.32
CA GLY A 51 -1.35 -11.51 0.17
C GLY A 51 -1.38 -10.34 -0.83
N GLY A 52 -1.25 -10.66 -2.12
CA GLY A 52 -1.37 -9.71 -3.23
C GLY A 52 -2.41 -10.15 -4.24
N MET A 53 -2.40 -9.50 -5.38
CA MET A 53 -3.21 -9.88 -6.55
C MET A 53 -2.46 -9.55 -7.83
N LEU A 54 -2.66 -10.38 -8.86
CA LEU A 54 -2.11 -10.11 -10.19
C LEU A 54 -2.98 -9.06 -10.92
N GLY A 55 -4.28 -9.03 -10.62
CA GLY A 55 -5.25 -8.07 -11.17
C GLY A 55 -5.21 -8.05 -12.70
N HIS A 56 -5.10 -6.87 -13.27
CA HIS A 56 -4.97 -6.67 -14.72
C HIS A 56 -3.51 -6.75 -15.23
N GLY A 57 -2.55 -7.16 -14.39
CA GLY A 57 -1.15 -7.31 -14.77
C GLY A 57 -0.33 -6.02 -14.81
N GLY A 58 -0.90 -4.88 -14.40
CA GLY A 58 -0.15 -3.62 -14.30
C GLY A 58 0.87 -3.68 -13.17
N ILE A 59 2.12 -3.29 -13.46
CA ILE A 59 3.22 -3.30 -12.50
C ILE A 59 3.82 -1.90 -12.41
N VAL A 60 3.93 -1.38 -11.19
CA VAL A 60 4.63 -0.12 -10.90
C VAL A 60 5.83 -0.44 -10.02
N VAL A 61 7.00 0.06 -10.43
CA VAL A 61 8.28 -0.15 -9.74
C VAL A 61 8.67 1.11 -9.00
N PHE A 62 8.99 0.98 -7.73
CA PHE A 62 9.43 2.07 -6.86
C PHE A 62 10.89 1.85 -6.47
N ASP A 63 11.72 2.87 -6.64
CA ASP A 63 13.10 2.86 -6.16
C ASP A 63 13.21 3.19 -4.67
N ASP A 64 14.42 3.19 -4.13
CA ASP A 64 14.70 3.38 -2.71
C ASP A 64 14.49 4.83 -2.20
N THR A 65 14.11 5.77 -3.08
CA THR A 65 13.77 7.15 -2.69
C THR A 65 12.30 7.34 -2.35
N VAL A 66 11.43 6.40 -2.72
CA VAL A 66 9.98 6.55 -2.57
C VAL A 66 9.54 6.29 -1.13
N ASP A 67 8.67 7.15 -0.63
CA ASP A 67 8.02 7.02 0.68
C ASP A 67 6.74 6.18 0.56
N MET A 68 6.74 5.01 1.19
CA MET A 68 5.63 4.07 1.08
C MET A 68 4.42 4.47 1.95
N ALA A 69 4.60 5.29 2.98
CA ALA A 69 3.48 5.88 3.71
C ALA A 69 2.72 6.90 2.84
N ALA A 70 3.45 7.67 2.03
CA ALA A 70 2.84 8.56 1.03
C ALA A 70 2.08 7.77 -0.04
N GLN A 71 2.58 6.60 -0.47
CA GLN A 71 1.88 5.73 -1.41
C GLN A 71 0.60 5.12 -0.80
N ALA A 72 0.63 4.70 0.46
CA ALA A 72 -0.56 4.22 1.18
C ALA A 72 -1.63 5.33 1.29
N ARG A 73 -1.18 6.56 1.60
CA ARG A 73 -2.06 7.73 1.63
C ARG A 73 -2.70 7.99 0.27
N TYR A 74 -1.90 7.92 -0.81
CA TYR A 74 -2.38 8.08 -2.18
C TYR A 74 -3.45 7.05 -2.55
N ALA A 75 -3.28 5.78 -2.15
CA ALA A 75 -4.27 4.73 -2.41
C ALA A 75 -5.63 5.04 -1.74
N MET A 76 -5.62 5.54 -0.49
CA MET A 76 -6.84 5.99 0.19
C MET A 76 -7.46 7.21 -0.49
N GLU A 77 -6.66 8.19 -0.88
CA GLU A 77 -7.12 9.41 -1.57
C GLU A 77 -7.71 9.08 -2.94
N PHE A 78 -7.05 8.20 -3.70
CA PHE A 78 -7.58 7.68 -4.96
C PHE A 78 -8.96 7.05 -4.77
N CYS A 79 -9.12 6.17 -3.77
CA CYS A 79 -10.41 5.57 -3.46
C CYS A 79 -11.46 6.62 -3.05
N ALA A 80 -11.07 7.64 -2.28
CA ALA A 80 -11.98 8.71 -1.85
C ALA A 80 -12.51 9.52 -3.06
N ILE A 81 -11.65 9.79 -4.05
CA ILE A 81 -12.01 10.53 -5.27
C ILE A 81 -12.89 9.69 -6.20
N GLU A 82 -12.54 8.41 -6.37
CA GLU A 82 -13.22 7.50 -7.31
C GLU A 82 -14.46 6.82 -6.70
N SER A 83 -14.72 7.01 -5.41
CA SER A 83 -15.86 6.39 -4.74
C SER A 83 -17.19 6.91 -5.32
N CYS A 84 -18.05 6.00 -5.74
CA CYS A 84 -19.42 6.33 -6.14
C CYS A 84 -20.29 6.83 -4.98
N GLY A 85 -19.81 6.76 -3.73
CA GLY A 85 -20.50 7.22 -2.53
C GLY A 85 -21.63 6.32 -2.03
N LYS A 86 -21.88 5.15 -2.65
CA LYS A 86 -23.04 4.31 -2.36
C LYS A 86 -22.96 3.61 -1.01
N CYS A 87 -21.82 3.05 -0.66
CA CYS A 87 -21.65 2.36 0.61
C CYS A 87 -20.78 3.12 1.59
N THR A 88 -21.17 3.11 2.86
CA THR A 88 -20.48 3.85 3.93
C THR A 88 -19.03 3.41 4.14
N PRO A 89 -18.68 2.10 4.15
CA PRO A 89 -17.30 1.69 4.35
C PRO A 89 -16.32 2.30 3.33
N CYS A 90 -16.68 2.29 2.06
CA CYS A 90 -15.87 2.90 1.01
C CYS A 90 -15.87 4.44 1.13
N ARG A 91 -17.04 5.07 1.09
CA ARG A 91 -17.17 6.55 1.05
C ARG A 91 -16.53 7.24 2.25
N ILE A 92 -16.86 6.76 3.46
CA ILE A 92 -16.36 7.36 4.70
C ILE A 92 -14.99 6.80 5.04
N GLY A 93 -14.78 5.49 4.86
CA GLY A 93 -13.54 4.81 5.20
C GLY A 93 -12.34 5.35 4.44
N SER A 94 -12.45 5.58 3.14
CA SER A 94 -11.34 6.13 2.35
C SER A 94 -10.96 7.55 2.77
N THR A 95 -11.95 8.43 2.99
CA THR A 95 -11.71 9.80 3.47
C THR A 95 -11.08 9.80 4.86
N ARG A 96 -11.61 9.01 5.78
CA ARG A 96 -11.04 8.90 7.13
C ARG A 96 -9.68 8.22 7.14
N GLY A 97 -9.45 7.27 6.23
CA GLY A 97 -8.15 6.63 6.04
C GLY A 97 -7.04 7.62 5.71
N VAL A 98 -7.29 8.59 4.84
CA VAL A 98 -6.35 9.69 4.56
C VAL A 98 -6.02 10.46 5.83
N GLU A 99 -7.03 10.89 6.60
CA GLU A 99 -6.83 11.65 7.84
C GLU A 99 -6.06 10.85 8.90
N VAL A 100 -6.34 9.55 9.02
CA VAL A 100 -5.67 8.66 9.98
C VAL A 100 -4.20 8.45 9.60
N ILE A 101 -3.90 8.27 8.31
CA ILE A 101 -2.52 8.17 7.83
C ILE A 101 -1.77 9.48 8.09
N ASP A 102 -2.37 10.62 7.79
CA ASP A 102 -1.77 11.93 8.03
C ASP A 102 -1.41 12.13 9.53
N ARG A 103 -2.29 11.74 10.45
CA ARG A 103 -2.02 11.78 11.91
C ARG A 103 -0.95 10.78 12.32
N LEU A 104 -0.97 9.58 11.76
CA LEU A 104 0.02 8.54 12.04
C LEU A 104 1.42 9.03 11.64
N VAL A 105 1.58 9.52 10.43
CA VAL A 105 2.85 10.08 9.93
C VAL A 105 3.29 11.29 10.74
N ALA A 106 2.36 12.15 11.18
CA ALA A 106 2.65 13.26 12.07
C ALA A 106 3.06 12.84 13.49
N GLY A 107 2.89 11.56 13.86
CA GLY A 107 3.20 11.02 15.18
C GLY A 107 2.17 11.38 16.26
N ASP A 108 0.97 11.80 15.86
CA ASP A 108 -0.12 12.07 16.79
C ASP A 108 -0.75 10.75 17.27
N ARG A 109 -0.48 10.37 18.52
CA ARG A 109 -0.95 9.12 19.13
C ARG A 109 -0.76 7.90 18.21
N ALA A 110 0.46 7.73 17.70
CA ALA A 110 0.76 6.82 16.59
C ALA A 110 0.24 5.39 16.79
N ALA A 111 0.39 4.80 17.98
CA ALA A 111 -0.13 3.46 18.26
C ALA A 111 -1.65 3.36 18.10
N LEU A 112 -2.40 4.39 18.56
CA LEU A 112 -3.84 4.46 18.40
C LEU A 112 -4.22 4.62 16.92
N GLN A 113 -3.53 5.50 16.19
CA GLN A 113 -3.80 5.72 14.77
C GLN A 113 -3.51 4.46 13.94
N GLN A 114 -2.45 3.72 14.27
CA GLN A 114 -2.13 2.47 13.60
C GLN A 114 -3.21 1.41 13.80
N THR A 115 -3.72 1.24 15.02
CA THR A 115 -4.83 0.34 15.33
C THR A 115 -6.09 0.76 14.58
N LEU A 116 -6.44 2.05 14.65
CA LEU A 116 -7.60 2.62 13.96
C LEU A 116 -7.52 2.43 12.44
N LEU A 117 -6.34 2.59 11.84
CA LEU A 117 -6.14 2.37 10.40
C LEU A 117 -6.41 0.91 10.01
N ARG A 118 -5.95 -0.06 10.81
CA ARG A 118 -6.21 -1.47 10.59
C ARG A 118 -7.69 -1.83 10.72
N ASP A 119 -8.36 -1.30 11.74
CA ASP A 119 -9.80 -1.53 11.95
C ASP A 119 -10.62 -0.92 10.81
N LEU A 120 -10.23 0.26 10.34
CA LEU A 120 -10.85 0.91 9.20
C LEU A 120 -10.67 0.09 7.91
N CYS A 121 -9.46 -0.40 7.66
CA CYS A 121 -9.17 -1.30 6.54
C CYS A 121 -10.00 -2.59 6.62
N ALA A 122 -10.10 -3.20 7.80
CA ALA A 122 -10.94 -4.39 8.00
C ALA A 122 -12.42 -4.10 7.71
N THR A 123 -12.92 -2.95 8.15
CA THR A 123 -14.28 -2.50 7.87
C THR A 123 -14.52 -2.29 6.37
N MET A 124 -13.56 -1.68 5.67
CA MET A 124 -13.65 -1.48 4.22
C MET A 124 -13.61 -2.81 3.46
N LEU A 125 -12.69 -3.69 3.82
CA LEU A 125 -12.52 -5.02 3.18
C LEU A 125 -13.79 -5.86 3.28
N ASN A 126 -14.41 -5.90 4.46
CA ASN A 126 -15.55 -6.80 4.74
C ASN A 126 -16.91 -6.16 4.47
N GLY A 127 -17.02 -4.83 4.47
CA GLY A 127 -18.30 -4.11 4.39
C GLY A 127 -18.54 -3.36 3.09
N SER A 128 -17.54 -3.20 2.20
CA SER A 128 -17.73 -2.51 0.93
C SER A 128 -18.51 -3.35 -0.06
N LEU A 129 -19.39 -2.70 -0.84
CA LEU A 129 -20.27 -3.39 -1.80
C LEU A 129 -19.54 -3.81 -3.09
N CYS A 130 -18.36 -3.28 -3.37
CA CYS A 130 -17.61 -3.60 -4.58
C CYS A 130 -16.09 -3.59 -4.34
N ALA A 131 -15.36 -4.03 -5.35
CA ALA A 131 -13.91 -4.16 -5.32
C ALA A 131 -13.17 -2.84 -5.04
N LEU A 132 -13.70 -1.67 -5.43
CA LEU A 132 -13.01 -0.41 -5.15
C LEU A 132 -12.73 -0.24 -3.64
N GLY A 133 -13.76 -0.27 -2.82
CA GLY A 133 -13.59 -0.16 -1.36
C GLY A 133 -12.99 -1.40 -0.72
N GLY A 134 -13.30 -2.60 -1.26
CA GLY A 134 -12.81 -3.88 -0.74
C GLY A 134 -11.32 -4.14 -1.02
N LEU A 135 -10.74 -3.56 -2.06
CA LEU A 135 -9.32 -3.75 -2.40
C LEU A 135 -8.42 -2.59 -1.93
N THR A 136 -8.97 -1.41 -1.65
CA THR A 136 -8.20 -0.27 -1.12
C THR A 136 -7.34 -0.61 0.12
N PRO A 137 -7.76 -1.50 1.04
CA PRO A 137 -6.92 -1.95 2.15
C PRO A 137 -5.60 -2.62 1.76
N TYR A 138 -5.49 -3.27 0.60
CA TYR A 138 -4.29 -4.01 0.20
C TYR A 138 -3.02 -3.16 0.13
N PRO A 139 -2.97 -2.05 -0.64
CA PRO A 139 -1.80 -1.18 -0.66
C PRO A 139 -1.52 -0.54 0.71
N VAL A 140 -2.54 -0.21 1.48
CA VAL A 140 -2.38 0.43 2.79
C VAL A 140 -1.77 -0.53 3.81
N LEU A 141 -2.33 -1.73 3.94
CA LEU A 141 -1.86 -2.73 4.89
C LEU A 141 -0.47 -3.24 4.51
N SER A 142 -0.22 -3.50 3.22
CA SER A 142 1.11 -3.93 2.77
C SER A 142 2.18 -2.88 2.98
N ALA A 143 1.88 -1.59 2.78
CA ALA A 143 2.79 -0.50 3.12
C ALA A 143 3.10 -0.50 4.62
N LEU A 144 2.08 -0.64 5.46
CA LEU A 144 2.22 -0.62 6.91
C LEU A 144 3.00 -1.84 7.44
N ASP A 145 2.84 -3.01 6.80
CA ASP A 145 3.47 -4.26 7.24
C ASP A 145 4.92 -4.39 6.75
N TYR A 146 5.22 -3.94 5.53
CA TYR A 146 6.54 -4.11 4.93
C TYR A 146 7.45 -2.88 5.02
N PHE A 147 6.88 -1.69 5.26
CA PHE A 147 7.61 -0.41 5.31
C PHE A 147 7.21 0.45 6.52
N PRO A 148 7.16 -0.13 7.75
CA PRO A 148 6.67 0.59 8.94
C PRO A 148 7.52 1.82 9.29
N GLU A 149 8.79 1.82 8.89
CA GLU A 149 9.72 2.93 9.11
C GLU A 149 9.24 4.24 8.46
N ASP A 150 8.56 4.17 7.32
CA ASP A 150 8.06 5.36 6.62
C ASP A 150 6.93 6.05 7.39
N PHE A 151 6.16 5.30 8.16
CA PHE A 151 5.10 5.84 9.03
C PHE A 151 5.64 6.45 10.33
N SER A 152 6.89 6.16 10.70
CA SER A 152 7.52 6.64 11.96
C SER A 152 8.60 7.71 11.76
N LYS A 153 8.92 8.11 10.55
CA LYS A 153 10.00 9.06 10.23
C LYS A 153 9.91 10.37 11.01
N GLN A 154 8.74 10.98 11.11
CA GLN A 154 8.60 12.25 11.84
C GLN A 154 8.75 12.10 13.36
N MET A 155 8.38 10.94 13.91
CA MET A 155 8.61 10.65 15.32
C MET A 155 10.11 10.54 15.63
N ALA A 156 10.86 9.85 14.77
CA ALA A 156 12.31 9.74 14.90
C ALA A 156 13.01 11.11 14.78
N LEU A 157 12.60 11.94 13.84
CA LEU A 157 13.11 13.30 13.67
C LEU A 157 12.80 14.22 14.86
N ARG A 158 11.64 14.08 15.50
CA ARG A 158 11.27 14.83 16.71
C ARG A 158 12.04 14.34 17.94
N ALA A 159 12.28 13.04 18.05
CA ALA A 159 13.09 12.47 19.15
C ALA A 159 14.56 12.90 19.05
N ALA A 160 15.13 13.00 17.85
CA ALA A 160 16.50 13.44 17.64
C ALA A 160 16.73 14.95 17.87
N LYS A 161 15.67 15.77 17.95
CA LYS A 161 15.73 17.20 18.24
C LYS A 161 15.52 17.57 19.71
N ARG A 162 15.32 16.59 20.58
CA ARG A 162 15.23 16.73 22.05
C ARG A 162 16.49 16.28 22.73
#